data_9349e9ffc1a35b9ad1a3b6c4420f5b90
#
_entry.id   9349e9ffc1a35b9ad1a3b6c4420f5b90
#
_cell.length_a   1.000
_cell.length_b   1.000
_cell.length_c   1.000
_cell.angle_alpha   90.00
_cell.angle_beta   90.00
_cell.angle_gamma   90.00
#
_symmetry.space_group_name_H-M   'P 1'
#
loop_
_entity.id
_entity.type
_entity.pdbx_description
1 polymer ?
#
loop_
_entity_poly.entity_id
_entity_poly.type
_entity_poly.pdbx_seq_one_letter_code
_entity_poly.pdbx_strand_id
1 'polypeptide(L)'
;SGEATGVTTLGGRPLTPALFRKQCFYVAQSAEEAAWPTLTPREQLTYAKILFEAAGADKEEGRVNAVLKQLGLESCADTVVGHELVRGGLSGGQKKRLAVAVALIKRAVCMFLDEPTSGLDAAAALRTATAFREVADSDDLIVVVTIHQPSTSVFATFDQLLLLSEGRTAYRGEASKATDYFAKLDHPLPPLTNPADF
;
A
#
# COMPACT_ATOMS: atom_id res chain seq x y z
N SER A 1 7.07 9.67 -23.13
CA SER A 1 7.57 8.31 -22.92
C SER A 1 9.07 8.40 -22.61
N GLY A 2 9.45 8.16 -21.35
CA GLY A 2 10.85 8.09 -20.95
C GLY A 2 11.42 6.69 -21.20
N GLU A 3 12.73 6.60 -21.45
CA GLU A 3 13.44 5.34 -21.52
C GLU A 3 13.88 4.93 -20.12
N ALA A 4 13.49 3.72 -19.68
CA ALA A 4 13.93 3.18 -18.41
C ALA A 4 15.24 2.41 -18.61
N THR A 5 16.29 2.79 -17.86
CA THR A 5 17.60 2.12 -17.90
C THR A 5 17.92 1.51 -16.54
N GLY A 6 18.76 0.49 -16.53
CA GLY A 6 19.16 -0.21 -15.32
C GLY A 6 18.58 -1.61 -15.20
N VAL A 7 18.86 -2.27 -14.07
CA VAL A 7 18.39 -3.62 -13.78
C VAL A 7 17.63 -3.61 -12.45
N THR A 8 16.39 -4.10 -12.49
CA THR A 8 15.58 -4.32 -11.28
C THR A 8 15.58 -5.81 -10.95
N THR A 9 15.80 -6.17 -9.70
CA THR A 9 15.78 -7.55 -9.23
C THR A 9 14.80 -7.74 -8.09
N LEU A 10 14.23 -8.94 -7.99
CA LEU A 10 13.41 -9.38 -6.86
C LEU A 10 13.99 -10.72 -6.36
N GLY A 11 14.42 -10.78 -5.10
CA GLY A 11 15.09 -11.96 -4.55
C GLY A 11 16.35 -12.35 -5.34
N GLY A 12 17.14 -11.38 -5.83
CA GLY A 12 18.34 -11.60 -6.64
C GLY A 12 18.09 -12.01 -8.11
N ARG A 13 16.83 -12.15 -8.52
CA ARG A 13 16.47 -12.52 -9.91
C ARG A 13 16.00 -11.29 -10.69
N PRO A 14 16.35 -11.14 -11.97
CA PRO A 14 15.86 -10.06 -12.80
C PRO A 14 14.33 -10.00 -12.81
N LEU A 15 13.76 -8.81 -12.57
CA LEU A 15 12.32 -8.59 -12.53
C LEU A 15 11.77 -8.53 -13.96
N THR A 16 11.43 -9.69 -14.50
CA THR A 16 10.76 -9.77 -15.80
C THR A 16 9.27 -9.42 -15.69
N PRO A 17 8.59 -9.01 -16.77
CA PRO A 17 7.15 -8.79 -16.76
C PRO A 17 6.33 -10.01 -16.29
N ALA A 18 6.80 -11.22 -16.56
CA ALA A 18 6.16 -12.45 -16.08
C ALA A 18 6.30 -12.61 -14.55
N LEU A 19 7.52 -12.37 -14.02
CA LEU A 19 7.78 -12.42 -12.59
C LEU A 19 7.01 -11.33 -11.84
N PHE A 20 6.98 -10.09 -12.40
CA PHE A 20 6.18 -9.00 -11.84
C PHE A 20 4.70 -9.38 -11.73
N ARG A 21 4.09 -9.85 -12.82
CA ARG A 21 2.68 -10.29 -12.80
C ARG A 21 2.42 -11.41 -11.79
N LYS A 22 3.38 -12.28 -11.57
CA LYS A 22 3.23 -13.41 -10.63
C LYS A 22 3.38 -12.97 -9.17
N GLN A 23 4.39 -12.16 -8.86
CA GLN A 23 4.83 -11.89 -7.47
C GLN A 23 4.56 -10.48 -6.99
N CYS A 24 4.27 -9.53 -7.87
CA CYS A 24 4.01 -8.16 -7.47
C CYS A 24 2.54 -7.78 -7.68
N PHE A 25 2.12 -6.75 -6.97
CA PHE A 25 0.80 -6.14 -7.13
C PHE A 25 0.95 -4.61 -7.11
N TYR A 26 0.27 -3.94 -8.03
CA TYR A 26 0.21 -2.48 -8.07
C TYR A 26 -1.20 -2.01 -7.71
N VAL A 27 -1.28 -1.09 -6.78
CA VAL A 27 -2.52 -0.43 -6.37
C VAL A 27 -2.43 1.02 -6.80
N ALA A 28 -3.29 1.41 -7.74
CA ALA A 28 -3.37 2.78 -8.23
C ALA A 28 -3.90 3.74 -7.15
N GLN A 29 -3.64 5.04 -7.32
CA GLN A 29 -4.09 6.10 -6.42
C GLN A 29 -5.61 6.10 -6.23
N SER A 30 -6.37 5.89 -7.31
CA SER A 30 -7.81 5.72 -7.25
C SER A 30 -8.18 4.30 -6.78
N ALA A 31 -8.55 4.18 -5.51
CA ALA A 31 -9.06 2.91 -4.97
C ALA A 31 -10.38 2.45 -5.64
N GLU A 32 -11.07 3.36 -6.33
CA GLU A 32 -12.32 3.08 -7.05
C GLU A 32 -12.09 2.23 -8.29
N GLU A 33 -10.94 2.40 -8.95
CA GLU A 33 -10.55 1.58 -10.10
C GLU A 33 -10.27 0.12 -9.74
N ALA A 34 -9.89 -0.13 -8.47
CA ALA A 34 -9.57 -1.48 -7.98
C ALA A 34 -10.77 -2.21 -7.37
N ALA A 35 -11.86 -1.51 -7.09
CA ALA A 35 -13.03 -2.04 -6.38
C ALA A 35 -14.28 -2.05 -7.27
N TRP A 36 -14.97 -3.18 -7.31
CA TRP A 36 -16.24 -3.30 -8.01
C TRP A 36 -17.37 -2.74 -7.13
N PRO A 37 -18.02 -1.64 -7.54
CA PRO A 37 -18.94 -0.90 -6.69
C PRO A 37 -20.20 -1.68 -6.30
N THR A 38 -20.59 -2.68 -7.07
CA THR A 38 -21.78 -3.51 -6.85
C THR A 38 -21.55 -4.71 -5.94
N LEU A 39 -20.30 -5.01 -5.62
CA LEU A 39 -19.95 -6.14 -4.78
C LEU A 39 -19.65 -5.68 -3.34
N THR A 40 -19.77 -6.60 -2.41
CA THR A 40 -19.25 -6.47 -1.05
C THR A 40 -17.75 -6.82 -1.02
N PRO A 41 -16.98 -6.37 -0.01
CA PRO A 41 -15.61 -6.82 0.20
C PRO A 41 -15.45 -8.33 0.20
N ARG A 42 -16.34 -9.04 0.89
CA ARG A 42 -16.32 -10.50 0.95
C ARG A 42 -16.49 -11.14 -0.43
N GLU A 43 -17.45 -10.68 -1.21
CA GLU A 43 -17.69 -11.18 -2.57
C GLU A 43 -16.50 -10.90 -3.47
N GLN A 44 -15.99 -9.67 -3.45
CA GLN A 44 -14.83 -9.27 -4.26
C GLN A 44 -13.60 -10.13 -3.94
N LEU A 45 -13.28 -10.34 -2.66
CA LEU A 45 -12.16 -11.18 -2.25
C LEU A 45 -12.39 -12.66 -2.58
N THR A 46 -13.64 -13.13 -2.50
CA THR A 46 -13.99 -14.49 -2.90
C THR A 46 -13.78 -14.71 -4.39
N TYR A 47 -14.22 -13.78 -5.24
CA TYR A 47 -13.96 -13.85 -6.68
C TYR A 47 -12.48 -13.75 -7.01
N ALA A 48 -11.75 -12.83 -6.35
CA ALA A 48 -10.31 -12.72 -6.52
C ALA A 48 -9.61 -14.04 -6.14
N LYS A 49 -9.98 -14.68 -5.02
CA LYS A 49 -9.47 -15.99 -4.59
C LYS A 49 -9.68 -17.05 -5.66
N ILE A 50 -10.91 -17.19 -6.16
CA ILE A 50 -11.24 -18.18 -7.20
C ILE A 50 -10.39 -17.96 -8.46
N LEU A 51 -10.22 -16.71 -8.90
CA LEU A 51 -9.44 -16.39 -10.09
C LEU A 51 -7.95 -16.70 -9.90
N PHE A 52 -7.38 -16.38 -8.74
CA PHE A 52 -5.96 -16.66 -8.46
C PHE A 52 -5.71 -18.15 -8.23
N GLU A 53 -6.62 -18.88 -7.60
CA GLU A 53 -6.53 -20.35 -7.47
C GLU A 53 -6.62 -21.05 -8.83
N ALA A 54 -7.49 -20.58 -9.72
CA ALA A 54 -7.56 -21.06 -11.10
C ALA A 54 -6.26 -20.78 -11.87
N ALA A 55 -5.53 -19.70 -11.52
CA ALA A 55 -4.22 -19.37 -12.08
C ALA A 55 -3.06 -20.09 -11.38
N GLY A 56 -3.33 -21.04 -10.46
CA GLY A 56 -2.32 -21.87 -9.81
C GLY A 56 -1.87 -21.37 -8.43
N ALA A 57 -2.60 -20.47 -7.78
CA ALA A 57 -2.36 -20.15 -6.37
C ALA A 57 -2.83 -21.27 -5.44
N ASP A 58 -2.21 -21.37 -4.27
CA ASP A 58 -2.58 -22.36 -3.26
C ASP A 58 -3.99 -22.15 -2.73
N LYS A 59 -4.71 -23.23 -2.56
CA LYS A 59 -6.04 -23.25 -1.94
C LYS A 59 -5.89 -23.16 -0.43
N GLU A 60 -6.47 -22.11 0.16
CA GLU A 60 -6.52 -21.94 1.61
C GLU A 60 -7.95 -21.66 2.04
N GLU A 61 -8.49 -22.57 2.84
CA GLU A 61 -9.81 -22.38 3.44
C GLU A 61 -9.77 -21.28 4.49
N GLY A 62 -10.77 -20.38 4.52
CA GLY A 62 -10.81 -19.28 5.48
C GLY A 62 -9.94 -18.03 5.14
N ARG A 63 -9.14 -18.07 4.08
CA ARG A 63 -8.22 -16.96 3.71
C ARG A 63 -8.95 -15.61 3.58
N VAL A 64 -10.13 -15.57 2.97
CA VAL A 64 -10.92 -14.33 2.82
C VAL A 64 -11.23 -13.70 4.17
N ASN A 65 -11.70 -14.51 5.15
CA ASN A 65 -11.99 -14.01 6.49
C ASN A 65 -10.72 -13.53 7.22
N ALA A 66 -9.64 -14.26 7.08
CA ALA A 66 -8.35 -13.87 7.67
C ALA A 66 -7.88 -12.51 7.13
N VAL A 67 -7.93 -12.30 5.81
CA VAL A 67 -7.55 -11.03 5.17
C VAL A 67 -8.49 -9.89 5.55
N LEU A 68 -9.80 -10.13 5.61
CA LEU A 68 -10.77 -9.12 6.08
C LEU A 68 -10.46 -8.67 7.51
N LYS A 69 -10.13 -9.61 8.40
CA LYS A 69 -9.75 -9.33 9.78
C LYS A 69 -8.45 -8.54 9.86
N GLN A 70 -7.41 -9.00 9.17
CA GLN A 70 -6.09 -8.40 9.14
C GLN A 70 -6.11 -6.92 8.72
N LEU A 71 -7.01 -6.56 7.80
CA LEU A 71 -7.15 -5.19 7.31
C LEU A 71 -8.28 -4.40 7.99
N GLY A 72 -8.90 -4.94 9.06
CA GLY A 72 -9.98 -4.26 9.79
C GLY A 72 -11.20 -3.97 8.92
N LEU A 73 -11.56 -4.91 8.04
CA LEU A 73 -12.71 -4.81 7.14
C LEU A 73 -13.89 -5.70 7.57
N GLU A 74 -13.80 -6.38 8.72
CA GLU A 74 -14.85 -7.31 9.20
C GLU A 74 -16.21 -6.62 9.35
N SER A 75 -16.23 -5.42 9.93
CA SER A 75 -17.47 -4.67 10.18
C SER A 75 -18.20 -4.20 8.91
N CYS A 76 -17.51 -4.15 7.78
CA CYS A 76 -18.08 -3.75 6.49
C CYS A 76 -17.96 -4.86 5.43
N ALA A 77 -17.61 -6.09 5.83
CA ALA A 77 -17.37 -7.20 4.92
C ALA A 77 -18.54 -7.50 3.98
N ASP A 78 -19.76 -7.27 4.45
CA ASP A 78 -21.01 -7.55 3.75
C ASP A 78 -21.76 -6.25 3.35
N THR A 79 -21.09 -5.09 3.44
CA THR A 79 -21.57 -3.79 2.93
C THR A 79 -21.13 -3.61 1.49
N VAL A 80 -22.03 -3.19 0.60
CA VAL A 80 -21.69 -2.91 -0.80
C VAL A 80 -20.61 -1.83 -0.87
N VAL A 81 -19.59 -2.03 -1.71
CA VAL A 81 -18.48 -1.08 -1.89
C VAL A 81 -18.99 0.32 -2.24
N GLY A 82 -19.98 0.39 -3.13
CA GLY A 82 -20.64 1.65 -3.50
C GLY A 82 -19.78 2.53 -4.40
N HIS A 83 -20.45 3.52 -5.00
CA HIS A 83 -19.83 4.58 -5.81
C HIS A 83 -20.08 5.92 -5.14
N GLU A 84 -19.33 6.98 -5.46
CA GLU A 84 -19.47 8.33 -4.88
C GLU A 84 -20.90 8.90 -4.94
N LEU A 85 -21.67 8.52 -5.97
CA LEU A 85 -23.05 8.97 -6.18
C LEU A 85 -24.10 8.17 -5.39
N VAL A 86 -23.72 7.07 -4.71
CA VAL A 86 -24.64 6.21 -3.97
C VAL A 86 -24.40 6.40 -2.47
N ARG A 87 -25.42 6.89 -1.75
CA ARG A 87 -25.36 6.98 -0.28
C ARG A 87 -25.22 5.57 0.32
N GLY A 88 -24.21 5.38 1.18
CA GLY A 88 -24.05 4.15 1.95
C GLY A 88 -23.11 3.13 1.28
N GLY A 89 -21.89 3.49 1.03
CA GLY A 89 -20.81 2.59 0.62
C GLY A 89 -19.64 2.61 1.61
N LEU A 90 -18.55 1.96 1.26
CA LEU A 90 -17.31 1.98 2.01
C LEU A 90 -16.69 3.38 2.03
N SER A 91 -16.06 3.74 3.16
CA SER A 91 -15.22 4.94 3.23
C SER A 91 -13.98 4.81 2.32
N GLY A 92 -13.37 5.93 1.95
CA GLY A 92 -12.15 5.94 1.14
C GLY A 92 -11.04 5.06 1.73
N GLY A 93 -10.81 5.13 3.05
CA GLY A 93 -9.83 4.28 3.73
C GLY A 93 -10.20 2.79 3.71
N GLN A 94 -11.48 2.44 3.77
CA GLN A 94 -11.92 1.05 3.63
C GLN A 94 -11.71 0.55 2.20
N LYS A 95 -12.00 1.36 1.18
CA LYS A 95 -11.75 1.03 -0.23
C LYS A 95 -10.26 0.82 -0.50
N LYS A 96 -9.38 1.67 0.04
CA LYS A 96 -7.92 1.53 -0.09
C LYS A 96 -7.41 0.25 0.58
N ARG A 97 -7.91 -0.09 1.78
CA ARG A 97 -7.57 -1.35 2.42
C ARG A 97 -8.14 -2.57 1.67
N LEU A 98 -9.30 -2.46 1.05
CA LEU A 98 -9.85 -3.51 0.19
C LEU A 98 -8.97 -3.78 -1.04
N ALA A 99 -8.41 -2.73 -1.67
CA ALA A 99 -7.47 -2.92 -2.78
C ALA A 99 -6.20 -3.68 -2.35
N VAL A 100 -5.68 -3.39 -1.14
CA VAL A 100 -4.57 -4.17 -0.56
C VAL A 100 -5.01 -5.60 -0.21
N ALA A 101 -6.25 -5.80 0.25
CA ALA A 101 -6.79 -7.14 0.52
C ALA A 101 -6.72 -8.06 -0.71
N VAL A 102 -7.00 -7.52 -1.90
CA VAL A 102 -6.87 -8.29 -3.16
C VAL A 102 -5.42 -8.74 -3.40
N ALA A 103 -4.43 -7.90 -3.10
CA ALA A 103 -3.01 -8.27 -3.21
C ALA A 103 -2.63 -9.39 -2.23
N LEU A 104 -3.18 -9.37 -1.01
CA LEU A 104 -2.97 -10.42 -0.02
C LEU A 104 -3.63 -11.75 -0.44
N ILE A 105 -4.81 -11.70 -1.05
CA ILE A 105 -5.45 -12.90 -1.63
C ILE A 105 -4.57 -13.49 -2.73
N LYS A 106 -3.94 -12.64 -3.54
CA LYS A 106 -2.98 -13.07 -4.58
C LYS A 106 -1.68 -13.65 -3.99
N ARG A 107 -1.37 -13.41 -2.72
CA ARG A 107 -0.07 -13.74 -2.09
C ARG A 107 1.11 -13.06 -2.81
N ALA A 108 0.94 -11.78 -3.11
CA ALA A 108 2.03 -10.97 -3.62
C ALA A 108 3.16 -10.90 -2.58
N VAL A 109 4.42 -10.95 -3.03
CA VAL A 109 5.59 -10.75 -2.17
C VAL A 109 6.07 -9.31 -2.17
N CYS A 110 5.58 -8.50 -3.11
CA CYS A 110 5.88 -7.08 -3.20
C CYS A 110 4.63 -6.31 -3.67
N MET A 111 4.26 -5.26 -2.96
CA MET A 111 3.21 -4.34 -3.35
C MET A 111 3.76 -2.95 -3.63
N PHE A 112 3.21 -2.33 -4.66
CA PHE A 112 3.43 -0.93 -4.99
C PHE A 112 2.12 -0.18 -4.79
N LEU A 113 2.10 0.78 -3.88
CA LEU A 113 0.92 1.57 -3.54
C LEU A 113 1.13 3.01 -3.95
N ASP A 114 0.28 3.52 -4.81
CA ASP A 114 0.38 4.89 -5.30
C ASP A 114 -0.51 5.81 -4.47
N GLU A 115 0.10 6.69 -3.69
CA GLU A 115 -0.54 7.64 -2.77
C GLU A 115 -1.73 7.06 -1.97
N PRO A 116 -1.56 5.95 -1.23
CA PRO A 116 -2.68 5.24 -0.61
C PRO A 116 -3.35 6.01 0.53
N THR A 117 -2.76 7.11 0.99
CA THR A 117 -3.34 7.98 2.03
C THR A 117 -3.95 9.28 1.48
N SER A 118 -3.82 9.53 0.18
CA SER A 118 -4.39 10.72 -0.47
C SER A 118 -5.93 10.76 -0.32
N GLY A 119 -6.47 11.94 -0.01
CA GLY A 119 -7.91 12.14 0.17
C GLY A 119 -8.49 11.58 1.48
N LEU A 120 -7.65 11.10 2.41
CA LEU A 120 -8.08 10.64 3.73
C LEU A 120 -7.84 11.72 4.79
N ASP A 121 -8.71 11.76 5.81
CA ASP A 121 -8.42 12.52 7.02
C ASP A 121 -7.21 11.91 7.77
N ALA A 122 -6.60 12.69 8.67
CA ALA A 122 -5.38 12.30 9.38
C ALA A 122 -5.53 10.98 10.16
N ALA A 123 -6.70 10.75 10.78
CA ALA A 123 -6.94 9.52 11.53
C ALA A 123 -7.12 8.31 10.60
N ALA A 124 -7.83 8.48 9.47
CA ALA A 124 -7.99 7.43 8.48
C ALA A 124 -6.66 7.10 7.78
N ALA A 125 -5.85 8.12 7.46
CA ALA A 125 -4.52 7.95 6.88
C ALA A 125 -3.60 7.13 7.81
N LEU A 126 -3.56 7.48 9.10
CA LEU A 126 -2.77 6.75 10.09
C LEU A 126 -3.25 5.30 10.23
N ARG A 127 -4.56 5.07 10.39
CA ARG A 127 -5.12 3.70 10.45
C ARG A 127 -4.76 2.88 9.22
N THR A 128 -4.80 3.49 8.05
CA THR A 128 -4.48 2.81 6.79
C THR A 128 -2.98 2.48 6.70
N ALA A 129 -2.09 3.42 7.05
CA ALA A 129 -0.65 3.18 7.08
C ALA A 129 -0.26 2.13 8.12
N THR A 130 -0.86 2.16 9.31
CA THR A 130 -0.64 1.14 10.36
C THR A 130 -1.07 -0.24 9.87
N ALA A 131 -2.24 -0.37 9.23
CA ALA A 131 -2.68 -1.65 8.69
C ALA A 131 -1.72 -2.20 7.61
N PHE A 132 -1.15 -1.32 6.78
CA PHE A 132 -0.14 -1.75 5.79
C PHE A 132 1.17 -2.18 6.46
N ARG A 133 1.57 -1.51 7.53
CA ARG A 133 2.73 -1.90 8.34
C ARG A 133 2.53 -3.28 8.96
N GLU A 134 1.40 -3.51 9.61
CA GLU A 134 1.06 -4.80 10.24
C GLU A 134 1.05 -5.94 9.21
N VAL A 135 0.53 -5.69 8.01
CA VAL A 135 0.54 -6.65 6.91
C VAL A 135 1.97 -6.92 6.43
N ALA A 136 2.80 -5.88 6.29
CA ALA A 136 4.19 -6.05 5.86
C ALA A 136 4.96 -6.95 6.84
N ASP A 137 4.77 -6.75 8.14
CA ASP A 137 5.44 -7.52 9.20
C ASP A 137 4.91 -8.96 9.31
N SER A 138 3.59 -9.18 9.15
CA SER A 138 2.97 -10.50 9.37
C SER A 138 3.08 -11.44 8.18
N ASP A 139 3.09 -10.91 6.96
CA ASP A 139 3.14 -11.70 5.72
C ASP A 139 4.54 -11.69 5.04
N ASP A 140 5.57 -11.13 5.69
CA ASP A 140 6.94 -10.95 5.14
C ASP A 140 6.90 -10.28 3.75
N LEU A 141 6.11 -9.19 3.66
CA LEU A 141 5.73 -8.53 2.43
C LEU A 141 6.50 -7.22 2.26
N ILE A 142 7.08 -7.00 1.09
CA ILE A 142 7.67 -5.71 0.73
C ILE A 142 6.55 -4.75 0.29
N VAL A 143 6.39 -3.63 0.99
CA VAL A 143 5.44 -2.58 0.63
C VAL A 143 6.20 -1.32 0.22
N VAL A 144 6.07 -0.94 -1.04
CA VAL A 144 6.64 0.29 -1.60
C VAL A 144 5.52 1.30 -1.81
N VAL A 145 5.64 2.46 -1.19
CA VAL A 145 4.58 3.48 -1.18
C VAL A 145 5.11 4.78 -1.78
N THR A 146 4.40 5.37 -2.74
CA THR A 146 4.55 6.79 -3.04
C THR A 146 3.67 7.56 -2.06
N ILE A 147 4.19 8.63 -1.47
CA ILE A 147 3.42 9.42 -0.51
C ILE A 147 3.77 10.90 -0.64
N HIS A 148 2.74 11.74 -0.50
CA HIS A 148 2.88 13.18 -0.54
C HIS A 148 2.52 13.76 0.83
N GLN A 149 3.44 14.52 1.44
CA GLN A 149 3.28 15.22 2.71
C GLN A 149 2.59 14.39 3.81
N PRO A 150 3.15 13.21 4.21
CA PRO A 150 2.56 12.43 5.28
C PRO A 150 2.65 13.18 6.61
N SER A 151 1.67 13.00 7.50
CA SER A 151 1.81 13.47 8.88
C SER A 151 3.01 12.79 9.58
N THR A 152 3.54 13.41 10.63
CA THR A 152 4.64 12.82 11.42
C THR A 152 4.32 11.39 11.87
N SER A 153 3.06 11.13 12.27
CA SER A 153 2.63 9.79 12.71
C SER A 153 2.63 8.77 11.58
N VAL A 154 2.23 9.17 10.37
CA VAL A 154 2.29 8.31 9.18
C VAL A 154 3.73 8.10 8.75
N PHE A 155 4.56 9.15 8.75
CA PHE A 155 5.99 9.08 8.44
C PHE A 155 6.72 8.06 9.34
N ALA A 156 6.39 8.04 10.62
CA ALA A 156 6.97 7.12 11.60
C ALA A 156 6.61 5.63 11.37
N THR A 157 5.67 5.31 10.47
CA THR A 157 5.35 3.92 10.14
C THR A 157 6.31 3.30 9.11
N PHE A 158 7.15 4.09 8.46
CA PHE A 158 8.05 3.60 7.40
C PHE A 158 9.43 3.22 7.94
N ASP A 159 9.99 2.10 7.41
CA ASP A 159 11.35 1.67 7.71
C ASP A 159 12.38 2.42 6.88
N GLN A 160 12.10 2.55 5.59
CA GLN A 160 13.02 3.09 4.60
C GLN A 160 12.40 4.30 3.90
N LEU A 161 13.25 5.28 3.60
CA LEU A 161 12.90 6.45 2.84
C LEU A 161 13.77 6.54 1.58
N LEU A 162 13.13 6.77 0.44
CA LEU A 162 13.76 7.25 -0.78
C LEU A 162 13.21 8.65 -1.09
N LEU A 163 14.01 9.67 -0.88
CA LEU A 163 13.67 11.05 -1.20
C LEU A 163 14.24 11.42 -2.56
N LEU A 164 13.38 11.91 -3.44
CA LEU A 164 13.76 12.38 -4.78
C LEU A 164 13.62 13.90 -4.84
N SER A 165 14.61 14.56 -5.42
CA SER A 165 14.59 15.99 -5.73
C SER A 165 15.13 16.18 -7.12
N GLU A 166 14.40 16.92 -7.97
CA GLU A 166 14.77 17.20 -9.37
C GLU A 166 15.22 15.95 -10.17
N GLY A 167 14.54 14.82 -9.96
CA GLY A 167 14.85 13.55 -10.61
C GLY A 167 16.10 12.84 -10.10
N ARG A 168 16.70 13.30 -9.00
CA ARG A 168 17.87 12.70 -8.36
C ARG A 168 17.53 12.23 -6.95
N THR A 169 18.27 11.22 -6.49
CA THR A 169 18.15 10.76 -5.09
C THR A 169 18.82 11.75 -4.16
N ALA A 170 18.02 12.45 -3.32
CA ALA A 170 18.52 13.32 -2.27
C ALA A 170 18.87 12.55 -0.99
N TYR A 171 18.05 11.53 -0.65
CA TYR A 171 18.30 10.64 0.48
C TYR A 171 17.82 9.23 0.17
N ARG A 172 18.54 8.23 0.65
CA ARG A 172 18.13 6.82 0.68
C ARG A 172 18.67 6.17 1.94
N GLY A 173 17.77 5.64 2.78
CA GLY A 173 18.16 4.98 4.03
C GLY A 173 16.99 4.81 4.97
N GLU A 174 17.29 4.47 6.23
CA GLU A 174 16.28 4.36 7.28
C GLU A 174 15.52 5.68 7.46
N ALA A 175 14.18 5.64 7.48
CA ALA A 175 13.37 6.85 7.62
C ALA A 175 13.69 7.62 8.92
N SER A 176 13.95 6.91 10.01
CA SER A 176 14.32 7.47 11.31
C SER A 176 15.65 8.25 11.31
N LYS A 177 16.55 7.99 10.36
CA LYS A 177 17.86 8.64 10.25
C LYS A 177 17.88 9.81 9.26
N ALA A 178 16.78 10.08 8.58
CA ALA A 178 16.74 11.13 7.55
C ALA A 178 17.02 12.52 8.14
N THR A 179 16.42 12.86 9.27
CA THR A 179 16.62 14.16 9.94
C THR A 179 18.07 14.37 10.38
N ASP A 180 18.73 13.35 10.90
CA ASP A 180 20.15 13.42 11.29
C ASP A 180 21.07 13.61 10.07
N TYR A 181 20.69 13.00 8.94
CA TYR A 181 21.42 13.18 7.68
C TYR A 181 21.39 14.63 7.22
N PHE A 182 20.20 15.25 7.19
CA PHE A 182 20.05 16.65 6.77
C PHE A 182 20.67 17.62 7.79
N ALA A 183 20.60 17.34 9.08
CA ALA A 183 21.27 18.14 10.10
C ALA A 183 22.79 18.20 9.89
N LYS A 184 23.44 17.13 9.43
CA LYS A 184 24.88 17.08 9.09
C LYS A 184 25.22 17.87 7.83
N LEU A 185 24.24 18.24 7.04
CA LEU A 185 24.37 19.07 5.84
C LEU A 185 23.98 20.55 6.11
N ASP A 186 24.00 20.97 7.36
CA ASP A 186 23.58 22.30 7.82
C ASP A 186 22.08 22.63 7.60
N HIS A 187 21.27 21.60 7.50
CA HIS A 187 19.80 21.67 7.41
C HIS A 187 19.15 20.93 8.59
N PRO A 188 19.25 21.45 9.85
CA PRO A 188 18.61 20.80 10.99
C PRO A 188 17.10 21.02 10.97
N LEU A 189 16.34 19.97 11.25
CA LEU A 189 14.88 20.05 11.38
C LEU A 189 14.50 21.00 12.52
N PRO A 190 13.70 22.06 12.28
CA PRO A 190 13.22 22.93 13.34
C PRO A 190 12.36 22.18 14.38
N PRO A 191 12.36 22.61 15.65
CA PRO A 191 11.50 21.99 16.67
C PRO A 191 10.03 22.01 16.23
N LEU A 192 9.30 20.91 16.51
CA LEU A 192 7.88 20.77 16.22
C LEU A 192 7.51 20.81 14.72
N THR A 193 8.48 20.67 13.84
CA THR A 193 8.23 20.58 12.39
C THR A 193 8.04 19.13 11.96
N ASN A 194 7.10 18.89 11.05
CA ASN A 194 6.91 17.56 10.45
C ASN A 194 8.10 17.27 9.52
N PRO A 195 8.80 16.13 9.66
CA PRO A 195 9.94 15.77 8.81
C PRO A 195 9.61 15.73 7.31
N ALA A 196 8.37 15.53 6.94
CA ALA A 196 7.94 15.47 5.55
C ALA A 196 7.64 16.84 4.92
N ASP A 197 7.52 17.90 5.73
CA ASP A 197 7.28 19.27 5.27
C ASP A 197 8.58 20.10 5.25
N PHE A 198 9.68 19.56 5.74
CA PHE A 198 11.01 20.17 5.83
C PHE A 198 11.87 19.78 4.63
#